data_427d3c5f0c10d03c785379b9f04f196d
#
_entry.id   427d3c5f0c10d03c785379b9f04f196d
#
_cell.length_a   1.000
_cell.length_b   1.000
_cell.length_c   1.000
_cell.angle_alpha   90.00
_cell.angle_beta   90.00
_cell.angle_gamma   90.00
#
_symmetry.space_group_name_H-M   'P 1'
#
loop_
_entity.id
_entity.type
_entity.pdbx_description
1 polymer ?
#
loop_
_entity_poly.entity_id
_entity_poly.type
_entity_poly.pdbx_seq_one_letter_code
_entity_poly.pdbx_strand_id
1 'polypeptide(L)'
;VLMGCMAIGLFFAAKVYPNLEYTGVGGGHSCTGECYEEYVKINGTAVEIEQRKKALAETDPFSSIKGLWAGCAACHGQNGEGMAVFPALAGRDASYIKERLYQYKNRETVGNMSSTMWAQAGMLSDSDIDTIGQFIQETMK
;
A
#
# COMPACT_ATOMS: atom_id res chain seq x y z
N VAL A 1 24.56 14.25 38.91
CA VAL A 1 23.17 14.13 38.36
C VAL A 1 23.23 13.85 36.85
N LEU A 2 24.07 14.49 36.06
CA LEU A 2 24.19 14.31 34.59
C LEU A 2 24.67 12.90 34.16
N MET A 3 25.61 12.29 34.91
CA MET A 3 26.07 10.93 34.57
C MET A 3 25.04 9.85 34.81
N GLY A 4 24.14 10.02 35.79
CA GLY A 4 23.05 9.08 36.05
C GLY A 4 21.99 9.05 34.95
N CYS A 5 21.68 10.20 34.37
CA CYS A 5 20.72 10.29 33.25
C CYS A 5 21.23 9.63 31.97
N MET A 6 22.52 9.72 31.66
CA MET A 6 23.12 9.03 30.50
C MET A 6 23.08 7.49 30.67
N ALA A 7 23.41 6.99 31.87
CA ALA A 7 23.38 5.55 32.13
C ALA A 7 21.96 4.97 32.04
N ILE A 8 20.97 5.70 32.54
CA ILE A 8 19.55 5.30 32.43
C ILE A 8 19.09 5.35 30.97
N GLY A 9 19.48 6.37 30.22
CA GLY A 9 19.14 6.49 28.79
C GLY A 9 19.71 5.35 27.95
N LEU A 10 20.96 4.96 28.15
CA LEU A 10 21.61 3.83 27.48
C LEU A 10 21.01 2.50 27.89
N PHE A 11 20.67 2.32 29.17
CA PHE A 11 19.99 1.11 29.67
C PHE A 11 18.57 0.97 29.11
N PHE A 12 17.83 2.08 29.01
CA PHE A 12 16.50 2.09 28.39
C PHE A 12 16.58 1.81 26.89
N ALA A 13 17.54 2.42 26.18
CA ALA A 13 17.73 2.15 24.76
C ALA A 13 18.03 0.66 24.50
N ALA A 14 18.93 0.05 25.28
CA ALA A 14 19.29 -1.36 25.12
C ALA A 14 18.18 -2.34 25.52
N LYS A 15 17.28 -1.97 26.46
CA LYS A 15 16.19 -2.84 26.94
C LYS A 15 14.88 -2.66 26.18
N VAL A 16 14.56 -1.43 25.78
CA VAL A 16 13.29 -1.09 25.11
C VAL A 16 13.41 -1.25 23.60
N TYR A 17 14.64 -1.09 23.06
CA TYR A 17 14.91 -1.26 21.65
C TYR A 17 16.02 -2.30 21.44
N PRO A 18 15.78 -3.59 21.72
CA PRO A 18 16.77 -4.64 21.52
C PRO A 18 17.19 -4.78 20.04
N ASN A 19 16.41 -4.21 19.13
CA ASN A 19 16.70 -4.18 17.69
C ASN A 19 17.40 -2.90 17.23
N LEU A 20 17.89 -2.07 18.14
CA LEU A 20 18.75 -0.91 17.83
C LEU A 20 20.21 -1.31 17.58
N GLU A 21 20.59 -2.55 17.83
CA GLU A 21 21.67 -3.17 17.09
C GLU A 21 21.15 -3.47 15.69
N TYR A 22 20.92 -2.39 14.99
CA TYR A 22 20.48 -2.38 13.64
C TYR A 22 21.54 -3.01 12.75
N THR A 23 21.28 -4.22 12.37
CA THR A 23 21.95 -4.89 11.26
C THR A 23 21.45 -4.32 9.93
N GLY A 24 21.68 -3.06 9.67
CA GLY A 24 21.66 -2.40 8.38
C GLY A 24 20.44 -2.58 7.42
N VAL A 25 19.32 -3.14 7.84
CA VAL A 25 18.23 -3.53 6.93
C VAL A 25 17.00 -2.62 7.05
N GLY A 26 17.15 -1.35 7.00
CA GLY A 26 15.99 -0.45 6.99
C GLY A 26 16.38 0.97 6.70
N GLY A 27 16.37 1.35 5.46
CA GLY A 27 16.17 2.70 5.02
C GLY A 27 17.21 3.74 5.43
N GLY A 28 18.37 3.37 5.86
CA GLY A 28 19.47 4.31 6.14
C GLY A 28 20.53 4.22 5.06
N HIS A 29 20.94 5.34 4.53
CA HIS A 29 21.88 5.53 3.43
C HIS A 29 23.32 5.06 3.69
N SER A 30 23.54 4.06 4.54
CA SER A 30 24.87 3.70 5.04
C SER A 30 25.18 2.20 5.01
N CYS A 31 24.40 1.37 4.34
CA CYS A 31 24.77 -0.03 4.18
C CYS A 31 25.84 -0.14 3.09
N THR A 32 27.10 -0.26 3.49
CA THR A 32 28.27 -0.45 2.61
C THR A 32 29.12 -1.63 3.10
N GLY A 33 29.96 -2.18 2.23
CA GLY A 33 30.84 -3.31 2.58
C GLY A 33 30.05 -4.58 2.90
N GLU A 34 30.41 -5.26 3.97
CA GLU A 34 29.83 -6.57 4.38
C GLU A 34 28.30 -6.53 4.53
N CYS A 35 27.76 -5.44 5.09
CA CYS A 35 26.30 -5.25 5.20
C CYS A 35 25.61 -5.25 3.84
N TYR A 36 26.20 -4.61 2.84
CA TYR A 36 25.64 -4.57 1.49
C TYR A 36 25.75 -5.95 0.82
N GLU A 37 26.85 -6.64 1.01
CA GLU A 37 27.06 -7.99 0.47
C GLU A 37 26.06 -8.98 1.07
N GLU A 38 25.80 -8.92 2.37
CA GLU A 38 24.81 -9.76 3.04
C GLU A 38 23.38 -9.43 2.55
N TYR A 39 23.06 -8.14 2.42
CA TYR A 39 21.78 -7.73 1.84
C TYR A 39 21.58 -8.26 0.43
N VAL A 40 22.59 -8.15 -0.43
CA VAL A 40 22.53 -8.63 -1.82
C VAL A 40 22.41 -10.15 -1.88
N LYS A 41 23.10 -10.86 -0.99
CA LYS A 41 23.04 -12.33 -0.90
C LYS A 41 21.62 -12.83 -0.56
N ILE A 42 20.90 -12.09 0.29
CA ILE A 42 19.55 -12.48 0.74
C ILE A 42 18.48 -11.99 -0.26
N ASN A 43 18.60 -10.78 -0.73
CA ASN A 43 17.55 -10.11 -1.49
C ASN A 43 17.82 -10.05 -3.00
N GLY A 44 19.07 -10.23 -3.42
CA GLY A 44 19.56 -9.98 -4.75
C GLY A 44 20.02 -8.53 -4.95
N THR A 45 20.67 -8.28 -6.05
CA THR A 45 21.08 -6.93 -6.47
C THR A 45 19.87 -6.06 -6.77
N ALA A 46 20.03 -4.74 -6.77
CA ALA A 46 18.97 -3.82 -7.15
C ALA A 46 18.38 -4.13 -8.54
N VAL A 47 19.23 -4.55 -9.47
CA VAL A 47 18.80 -4.94 -10.84
C VAL A 47 17.96 -6.22 -10.81
N GLU A 48 18.36 -7.23 -10.06
CA GLU A 48 17.61 -8.50 -9.92
C GLU A 48 16.28 -8.28 -9.21
N ILE A 49 16.25 -7.43 -8.19
CA ILE A 49 15.01 -7.06 -7.50
C ILE A 49 14.04 -6.39 -8.48
N GLU A 50 14.54 -5.44 -9.27
CA GLU A 50 13.70 -4.74 -10.24
C GLU A 50 13.23 -5.66 -11.38
N GLN A 51 14.08 -6.55 -11.89
CA GLN A 51 13.69 -7.56 -12.87
C GLN A 51 12.63 -8.51 -12.32
N ARG A 52 12.76 -8.93 -11.05
CA ARG A 52 11.77 -9.78 -10.38
C ARG A 52 10.43 -9.06 -10.20
N LYS A 53 10.46 -7.78 -9.79
CA LYS A 53 9.25 -6.96 -9.70
C LYS A 53 8.57 -6.82 -11.06
N LYS A 54 9.34 -6.56 -12.11
CA LYS A 54 8.82 -6.44 -13.46
C LYS A 54 8.21 -7.76 -13.95
N ALA A 55 8.88 -8.87 -13.75
CA ALA A 55 8.36 -10.19 -14.12
C ALA A 55 7.06 -10.54 -13.35
N LEU A 56 6.99 -10.20 -12.05
CA LEU A 56 5.77 -10.37 -11.25
C LEU A 56 4.65 -9.44 -11.76
N ALA A 57 4.97 -8.21 -12.13
CA ALA A 57 4.00 -7.28 -12.68
C ALA A 57 3.44 -7.75 -14.03
N GLU A 58 4.27 -8.38 -14.87
CA GLU A 58 3.85 -8.95 -16.16
C GLU A 58 2.93 -10.17 -16.00
N THR A 59 3.05 -10.92 -14.90
CA THR A 59 2.22 -12.09 -14.61
C THR A 59 0.94 -11.78 -13.83
N ASP A 60 0.90 -10.65 -13.12
CA ASP A 60 -0.25 -10.22 -12.32
C ASP A 60 -0.97 -9.06 -13.01
N PRO A 61 -2.14 -9.30 -13.62
CA PRO A 61 -2.90 -8.27 -14.33
C PRO A 61 -3.32 -7.10 -13.44
N PHE A 62 -3.32 -7.30 -12.11
CA PHE A 62 -3.73 -6.29 -11.14
C PHE A 62 -2.56 -5.64 -10.39
N SER A 63 -1.31 -5.87 -10.80
CA SER A 63 -0.12 -5.35 -10.11
C SER A 63 -0.12 -3.82 -9.94
N SER A 64 -0.58 -3.08 -10.96
CA SER A 64 -0.70 -1.62 -10.91
C SER A 64 -1.79 -1.16 -9.95
N ILE A 65 -2.89 -1.90 -9.84
CA ILE A 65 -4.04 -1.56 -9.02
C ILE A 65 -3.81 -1.86 -7.53
N LYS A 66 -3.00 -2.86 -7.20
CA LYS A 66 -2.67 -3.17 -5.80
C LYS A 66 -2.07 -1.97 -5.06
N GLY A 67 -1.28 -1.15 -5.74
CA GLY A 67 -0.76 0.10 -5.18
C GLY A 67 -1.84 1.16 -4.96
N LEU A 68 -2.77 1.30 -5.90
CA LEU A 68 -3.89 2.23 -5.80
C LEU A 68 -4.93 1.78 -4.78
N TRP A 69 -5.13 0.46 -4.64
CA TRP A 69 -6.11 -0.12 -3.72
C TRP A 69 -5.88 0.28 -2.26
N ALA A 70 -4.63 0.51 -1.84
CA ALA A 70 -4.34 0.96 -0.48
C ALA A 70 -5.11 2.23 -0.08
N GLY A 71 -5.29 3.16 -1.02
CA GLY A 71 -6.10 4.37 -0.82
C GLY A 71 -7.60 4.06 -0.67
N CYS A 72 -8.12 3.12 -1.45
CA CYS A 72 -9.52 2.69 -1.38
C CYS A 72 -9.79 1.90 -0.09
N ALA A 73 -8.87 0.99 0.27
CA ALA A 73 -8.95 0.14 1.44
C ALA A 73 -9.03 0.92 2.76
N ALA A 74 -8.45 2.12 2.82
CA ALA A 74 -8.51 2.98 4.00
C ALA A 74 -9.95 3.28 4.45
N CYS A 75 -10.89 3.34 3.52
CA CYS A 75 -12.31 3.58 3.79
C CYS A 75 -13.17 2.33 3.56
N HIS A 76 -12.89 1.56 2.52
CA HIS A 76 -13.73 0.41 2.12
C HIS A 76 -13.30 -0.93 2.73
N GLY A 77 -12.23 -0.94 3.53
CA GLY A 77 -11.66 -2.16 4.11
C GLY A 77 -10.68 -2.86 3.17
N GLN A 78 -9.78 -3.66 3.73
CA GLN A 78 -8.72 -4.34 2.97
C GLN A 78 -9.26 -5.29 1.90
N ASN A 79 -10.35 -5.97 2.23
CA ASN A 79 -11.03 -6.91 1.33
C ASN A 79 -12.32 -6.31 0.73
N GLY A 80 -12.49 -4.98 0.81
CA GLY A 80 -13.67 -4.31 0.30
C GLY A 80 -14.94 -4.56 1.12
N GLU A 81 -14.81 -4.97 2.37
CA GLU A 81 -15.93 -5.31 3.27
C GLU A 81 -16.78 -4.12 3.69
N GLY A 82 -16.27 -2.91 3.49
CA GLY A 82 -16.90 -1.68 3.94
C GLY A 82 -16.65 -1.39 5.42
N MET A 83 -16.76 -0.14 5.83
CA MET A 83 -16.63 0.27 7.23
C MET A 83 -17.57 1.43 7.55
N ALA A 84 -18.37 1.30 8.61
CA ALA A 84 -19.28 2.34 9.07
C ALA A 84 -20.18 2.90 7.95
N VAL A 85 -19.93 4.14 7.51
CA VAL A 85 -20.71 4.80 6.44
C VAL A 85 -20.19 4.48 5.03
N PHE A 86 -19.04 3.82 4.92
CA PHE A 86 -18.44 3.45 3.63
C PHE A 86 -18.99 2.10 3.16
N PRO A 87 -19.56 2.02 1.95
CA PRO A 87 -20.22 0.80 1.48
C PRO A 87 -19.22 -0.32 1.20
N ALA A 88 -19.68 -1.55 1.35
CA ALA A 88 -18.97 -2.72 0.88
C ALA A 88 -18.87 -2.72 -0.65
N LEU A 89 -17.69 -3.05 -1.14
CA LEU A 89 -17.37 -3.24 -2.56
C LEU A 89 -17.26 -4.72 -2.90
N ALA A 90 -16.92 -5.56 -1.92
CA ALA A 90 -16.87 -7.01 -2.07
C ALA A 90 -18.18 -7.56 -2.60
N GLY A 91 -18.10 -8.52 -3.52
CA GLY A 91 -19.27 -9.12 -4.16
C GLY A 91 -19.98 -8.23 -5.17
N ARG A 92 -19.43 -7.06 -5.51
CA ARG A 92 -20.01 -6.19 -6.55
C ARG A 92 -19.47 -6.55 -7.92
N ASP A 93 -20.34 -6.44 -8.93
CA ASP A 93 -19.94 -6.62 -10.33
C ASP A 93 -19.04 -5.48 -10.82
N ALA A 94 -18.11 -5.82 -11.72
CA ALA A 94 -17.21 -4.83 -12.31
C ALA A 94 -17.95 -3.67 -12.98
N SER A 95 -19.06 -3.95 -13.66
CA SER A 95 -19.90 -2.94 -14.30
C SER A 95 -20.47 -1.94 -13.31
N TYR A 96 -20.94 -2.40 -12.16
CA TYR A 96 -21.46 -1.55 -11.10
C TYR A 96 -20.35 -0.63 -10.54
N ILE A 97 -19.18 -1.20 -10.25
CA ILE A 97 -18.06 -0.42 -9.72
C ILE A 97 -17.62 0.66 -10.72
N LYS A 98 -17.47 0.30 -12.00
CA LYS A 98 -17.10 1.24 -13.06
C LYS A 98 -18.10 2.38 -13.19
N GLU A 99 -19.39 2.06 -13.27
CA GLU A 99 -20.44 3.07 -13.36
C GLU A 99 -20.37 4.06 -12.20
N ARG A 100 -20.21 3.58 -10.97
CA ARG A 100 -20.10 4.43 -9.78
C ARG A 100 -18.85 5.31 -9.81
N LEU A 101 -17.71 4.77 -10.22
CA LEU A 101 -16.48 5.55 -10.34
C LEU A 101 -16.58 6.62 -11.42
N TYR A 102 -17.20 6.34 -12.57
CA TYR A 102 -17.46 7.37 -13.59
C TYR A 102 -18.42 8.44 -13.11
N GLN A 103 -19.48 8.08 -12.41
CA GLN A 103 -20.40 9.07 -11.80
C GLN A 103 -19.65 10.00 -10.85
N TYR A 104 -18.81 9.44 -9.96
CA TYR A 104 -18.01 10.27 -9.06
C TYR A 104 -16.96 11.10 -9.78
N LYS A 105 -16.30 10.56 -10.82
CA LYS A 105 -15.37 11.30 -11.67
C LYS A 105 -16.03 12.50 -12.33
N ASN A 106 -17.30 12.38 -12.72
CA ASN A 106 -18.14 13.44 -13.26
C ASN A 106 -18.76 14.34 -12.17
N ARG A 107 -18.40 14.13 -10.90
CA ARG A 107 -18.94 14.86 -9.74
C ARG A 107 -20.43 14.70 -9.55
N GLU A 108 -21.00 13.59 -9.96
CA GLU A 108 -22.41 13.28 -9.71
C GLU A 108 -22.62 12.92 -8.22
N THR A 109 -23.75 13.37 -7.68
CA THR A 109 -24.13 13.03 -6.31
C THR A 109 -24.93 11.74 -6.32
N VAL A 110 -24.31 10.67 -5.82
CA VAL A 110 -24.91 9.33 -5.70
C VAL A 110 -25.41 9.05 -4.29
N GLY A 111 -24.77 9.67 -3.30
CA GLY A 111 -25.11 9.53 -1.88
C GLY A 111 -24.43 10.62 -1.03
N ASN A 112 -24.68 10.59 0.26
CA ASN A 112 -24.23 11.64 1.18
C ASN A 112 -22.70 11.84 1.22
N MET A 113 -21.92 10.81 0.91
CA MET A 113 -20.45 10.86 0.92
C MET A 113 -19.84 11.01 -0.48
N SER A 114 -20.64 11.41 -1.49
CA SER A 114 -20.18 11.52 -2.88
C SER A 114 -19.00 12.47 -3.05
N SER A 115 -18.96 13.57 -2.31
CA SER A 115 -17.87 14.55 -2.39
C SER A 115 -16.50 13.95 -2.02
N THR A 116 -16.45 13.00 -1.09
CA THR A 116 -15.24 12.29 -0.73
C THR A 116 -14.75 11.45 -1.91
N MET A 117 -15.68 10.76 -2.60
CA MET A 117 -15.37 9.94 -3.75
C MET A 117 -15.01 10.73 -5.00
N TRP A 118 -15.50 11.98 -5.16
CA TRP A 118 -15.11 12.82 -6.31
C TRP A 118 -13.60 13.09 -6.36
N ALA A 119 -12.99 13.33 -5.20
CA ALA A 119 -11.55 13.55 -5.13
C ALA A 119 -10.77 12.27 -5.50
N GLN A 120 -11.22 11.12 -5.04
CA GLN A 120 -10.59 9.83 -5.32
C GLN A 120 -10.76 9.44 -6.80
N ALA A 121 -11.98 9.46 -7.30
CA ALA A 121 -12.28 9.09 -8.69
C ALA A 121 -11.70 10.06 -9.71
N GLY A 122 -11.58 11.33 -9.37
CA GLY A 122 -11.00 12.35 -10.23
C GLY A 122 -9.52 12.15 -10.56
N MET A 123 -8.80 11.38 -9.73
CA MET A 123 -7.39 11.05 -9.95
C MET A 123 -7.19 9.80 -10.82
N LEU A 124 -8.23 9.01 -11.03
CA LEU A 124 -8.15 7.76 -11.77
C LEU A 124 -8.22 8.00 -13.28
N SER A 125 -7.38 7.31 -14.04
CA SER A 125 -7.57 7.18 -15.49
C SER A 125 -8.74 6.25 -15.79
N ASP A 126 -9.23 6.27 -17.03
CA ASP A 126 -10.29 5.34 -17.44
C ASP A 126 -9.81 3.88 -17.40
N SER A 127 -8.54 3.66 -17.72
CA SER A 127 -7.90 2.35 -17.59
C SER A 127 -7.86 1.87 -16.12
N ASP A 128 -7.59 2.78 -15.17
CA ASP A 128 -7.60 2.44 -13.75
C ASP A 128 -9.01 2.04 -13.30
N ILE A 129 -10.03 2.78 -13.72
CA ILE A 129 -11.43 2.48 -13.41
C ILE A 129 -11.84 1.11 -13.93
N ASP A 130 -11.44 0.79 -15.17
CA ASP A 130 -11.71 -0.51 -15.76
C ASP A 130 -11.04 -1.64 -15.00
N THR A 131 -9.78 -1.46 -14.65
CA THR A 131 -8.98 -2.47 -13.95
C THR A 131 -9.42 -2.63 -12.49
N ILE A 132 -9.78 -1.54 -11.80
CA ILE A 132 -10.35 -1.58 -10.43
C ILE A 132 -11.64 -2.37 -10.41
N GLY A 133 -12.53 -2.16 -11.37
CA GLY A 133 -13.79 -2.92 -11.46
C GLY A 133 -13.54 -4.42 -11.55
N GLN A 134 -12.63 -4.84 -12.43
CA GLN A 134 -12.24 -6.24 -12.59
C GLN A 134 -11.56 -6.79 -11.34
N PHE A 135 -10.61 -6.04 -10.77
CA PHE A 135 -9.91 -6.42 -9.55
C PHE A 135 -10.88 -6.73 -8.40
N ILE A 136 -11.85 -5.86 -8.15
CA ILE A 136 -12.84 -6.05 -7.08
C ILE A 136 -13.68 -7.30 -7.36
N GLN A 137 -14.22 -7.45 -8.55
CA GLN A 137 -15.07 -8.59 -8.93
C GLN A 137 -14.35 -9.93 -8.79
N GLU A 138 -13.07 -9.99 -9.15
CA GLU A 138 -12.31 -11.25 -9.19
C GLU A 138 -11.70 -11.61 -7.83
N THR A 139 -11.29 -10.61 -7.05
CA THR A 139 -10.50 -10.84 -5.83
C THR A 139 -11.28 -10.65 -4.53
N MET A 140 -12.41 -9.94 -4.54
CA MET A 140 -13.18 -9.59 -3.35
C MET A 140 -14.58 -10.21 -3.40
N LYS A 141 -14.73 -11.36 -2.76
CA LYS A 141 -15.98 -12.15 -2.74
C LYS A 141 -16.58 -12.20 -1.36
#